data_77c44a4d67b48105c9ffb7e5b1f923a0
#
_entry.id   77c44a4d67b48105c9ffb7e5b1f923a0
#
_cell.length_a   1.000
_cell.length_b   1.000
_cell.length_c   1.000
_cell.angle_alpha   90.00
_cell.angle_beta   90.00
_cell.angle_gamma   90.00
#
_symmetry.space_group_name_H-M   'P 1'
#
loop_
_entity.id
_entity.type
_entity.pdbx_description
1 polymer ?
#
loop_
_entity_poly.entity_id
_entity_poly.type
_entity_poly.pdbx_seq_one_letter_code
_entity_poly.pdbx_strand_id
1 'polypeptide(L)'
;MKKLAFFSTLILFAVSLAAQPILDAGIKAGVHNSKVTANYHDFTSESIVKSHVGAFARVGFGRVYVQPEAYFSAKGGNLTSDIEETVTRFNFNNIDVPLLFGVKIIKGDMANLRIMAGPVFSFITSKDISDHNVYTTQYFKDHYFGYQYGIGVDVWKFFLDARMEHGSNNIYEYDNLRSRNETFLVTLGFKIF
;
A
#
# COMPACT_ATOMS: atom_id res chain seq x y z
N MET A 1 -17.61 34.17 22.50
CA MET A 1 -17.90 33.42 21.27
C MET A 1 -17.46 34.17 20.00
N LYS A 2 -17.81 35.45 19.80
CA LYS A 2 -17.44 36.22 18.58
C LYS A 2 -15.93 36.37 18.37
N LYS A 3 -15.12 36.53 19.43
CA LYS A 3 -13.66 36.65 19.37
C LYS A 3 -12.99 35.33 18.98
N LEU A 4 -13.55 34.20 19.42
CA LEU A 4 -13.04 32.85 19.07
C LEU A 4 -13.29 32.52 17.59
N ALA A 5 -14.50 32.86 17.09
CA ALA A 5 -14.87 32.74 15.69
C ALA A 5 -13.97 33.59 14.77
N PHE A 6 -13.71 34.85 15.19
CA PHE A 6 -12.81 35.74 14.44
C PHE A 6 -11.37 35.21 14.38
N PHE A 7 -10.84 34.69 15.50
CA PHE A 7 -9.51 34.08 15.55
C PHE A 7 -9.42 32.82 14.71
N SER A 8 -10.45 31.97 14.73
CA SER A 8 -10.57 30.79 13.90
C SER A 8 -10.61 31.13 12.41
N THR A 9 -11.35 32.16 12.02
CA THR A 9 -11.43 32.65 10.64
C THR A 9 -10.08 33.21 10.16
N LEU A 10 -9.39 33.97 11.04
CA LEU A 10 -8.08 34.54 10.73
C LEU A 10 -6.99 33.44 10.53
N ILE A 11 -7.03 32.38 11.34
CA ILE A 11 -6.15 31.24 11.20
C ILE A 11 -6.43 30.50 9.87
N LEU A 12 -7.70 30.29 9.52
CA LEU A 12 -8.09 29.68 8.24
C LEU A 12 -7.62 30.52 7.04
N PHE A 13 -7.71 31.85 7.13
CA PHE A 13 -7.25 32.76 6.08
C PHE A 13 -5.71 32.76 5.96
N ALA A 14 -4.99 32.76 7.08
CA ALA A 14 -3.52 32.71 7.10
C ALA A 14 -2.97 31.40 6.52
N VAL A 15 -3.65 30.28 6.73
CA VAL A 15 -3.32 28.97 6.14
C VAL A 15 -3.51 28.99 4.62
N SER A 16 -4.54 29.69 4.13
CA SER A 16 -4.82 29.79 2.68
C SER A 16 -3.77 30.58 1.92
N LEU A 17 -3.17 31.62 2.51
CA LEU A 17 -2.15 32.47 1.87
C LEU A 17 -0.77 31.82 1.75
N ALA A 18 -0.48 30.83 2.58
CA ALA A 18 0.81 30.12 2.56
C ALA A 18 0.79 28.79 1.75
N ALA A 19 -0.38 28.43 1.23
CA ALA A 19 -0.60 27.12 0.64
C ALA A 19 -0.43 27.15 -0.88
N GLN A 20 0.78 26.83 -1.36
CA GLN A 20 0.96 26.49 -2.76
C GLN A 20 0.19 25.21 -3.07
N PRO A 21 -0.64 25.16 -4.14
CA PRO A 21 -1.31 23.93 -4.54
C PRO A 21 -0.27 22.87 -4.90
N ILE A 22 -0.50 21.65 -4.46
CA ILE A 22 0.23 20.48 -4.88
C ILE A 22 -0.67 19.78 -5.89
N LEU A 23 -0.18 19.63 -7.11
CA LEU A 23 -0.84 18.87 -8.17
C LEU A 23 0.25 18.09 -8.91
N ASP A 24 0.49 16.87 -8.49
CA ASP A 24 1.42 15.96 -9.14
C ASP A 24 0.62 14.78 -9.70
N ALA A 25 0.98 14.28 -10.88
CA ALA A 25 0.49 13.02 -11.42
C ALA A 25 1.61 12.34 -12.19
N GLY A 26 1.59 11.01 -12.23
CA GLY A 26 2.62 10.27 -12.91
C GLY A 26 2.50 8.76 -12.81
N ILE A 27 3.59 8.11 -13.15
CA ILE A 27 3.73 6.66 -13.13
C ILE A 27 4.67 6.21 -12.01
N LYS A 28 4.51 4.99 -11.59
CA LYS A 28 5.35 4.39 -10.56
C LYS A 28 5.59 2.91 -10.84
N ALA A 29 6.76 2.43 -10.45
CA ALA A 29 7.10 1.02 -10.49
C ALA A 29 7.94 0.66 -9.28
N GLY A 30 7.92 -0.58 -8.86
CA GLY A 30 8.70 -1.01 -7.71
C GLY A 30 8.68 -2.50 -7.48
N VAL A 31 9.32 -2.86 -6.39
CA VAL A 31 9.34 -4.24 -5.89
C VAL A 31 8.71 -4.29 -4.50
N HIS A 32 8.16 -5.42 -4.17
CA HIS A 32 7.64 -5.67 -2.84
C HIS A 32 7.97 -7.08 -2.38
N ASN A 33 8.13 -7.21 -1.08
CA ASN A 33 8.36 -8.46 -0.40
C ASN A 33 7.13 -8.75 0.46
N SER A 34 6.39 -9.80 0.12
CA SER A 34 5.18 -10.21 0.83
C SER A 34 5.47 -11.44 1.69
N LYS A 35 5.01 -11.41 2.93
CA LYS A 35 5.04 -12.52 3.86
C LYS A 35 3.61 -12.78 4.36
N VAL A 36 3.15 -14.02 4.21
CA VAL A 36 1.89 -14.48 4.80
C VAL A 36 2.22 -15.17 6.12
N THR A 37 1.80 -14.59 7.24
CA THR A 37 1.98 -15.20 8.55
C THR A 37 0.71 -15.95 8.93
N ALA A 38 0.79 -17.27 9.06
CA ALA A 38 -0.28 -18.11 9.61
C ALA A 38 0.05 -18.45 11.07
N ASN A 39 -0.95 -18.33 11.97
CA ASN A 39 -0.78 -18.66 13.40
C ASN A 39 -0.88 -20.18 13.63
N TYR A 40 -0.08 -20.97 12.93
CA TYR A 40 0.04 -22.40 13.18
C TYR A 40 1.52 -22.77 13.35
N HIS A 41 1.82 -23.57 14.36
CA HIS A 41 3.21 -23.88 14.77
C HIS A 41 4.04 -24.68 13.76
N ASP A 42 3.40 -25.23 12.72
CA ASP A 42 4.04 -26.18 11.79
C ASP A 42 4.19 -25.67 10.35
N PHE A 43 4.05 -24.34 10.10
CA PHE A 43 4.22 -23.77 8.77
C PHE A 43 5.33 -22.75 8.71
N THR A 44 6.35 -23.02 7.91
CA THR A 44 7.39 -22.04 7.56
C THR A 44 6.92 -21.19 6.38
N SER A 45 6.79 -19.89 6.63
CA SER A 45 6.38 -18.92 5.62
C SER A 45 7.60 -18.30 4.94
N GLU A 46 7.77 -18.56 3.66
CA GLU A 46 8.80 -17.91 2.85
C GLU A 46 8.27 -16.62 2.21
N SER A 47 9.07 -15.59 2.27
CA SER A 47 8.75 -14.32 1.62
C SER A 47 9.10 -14.37 0.13
N ILE A 48 8.20 -13.81 -0.71
CA ILE A 48 8.40 -13.76 -2.16
C ILE A 48 8.54 -12.29 -2.59
N VAL A 49 9.62 -12.03 -3.35
CA VAL A 49 9.84 -10.74 -3.98
C VAL A 49 9.11 -10.69 -5.32
N LYS A 50 8.26 -9.69 -5.50
CA LYS A 50 7.50 -9.46 -6.72
C LYS A 50 7.51 -7.98 -7.11
N SER A 51 7.04 -7.66 -8.30
CA SER A 51 7.00 -6.30 -8.83
C SER A 51 5.60 -5.73 -8.86
N HIS A 52 5.51 -4.40 -8.89
CA HIS A 52 4.29 -3.66 -9.14
C HIS A 52 4.53 -2.48 -10.06
N VAL A 53 3.52 -2.10 -10.84
CA VAL A 53 3.54 -0.97 -11.76
C VAL A 53 2.19 -0.31 -11.80
N GLY A 54 2.15 1.03 -11.86
CA GLY A 54 0.88 1.76 -11.89
C GLY A 54 1.06 3.26 -12.02
N ALA A 55 -0.01 3.97 -11.62
CA ALA A 55 -0.09 5.41 -11.67
C ALA A 55 -0.51 5.99 -10.31
N PHE A 56 -0.25 7.27 -10.13
CA PHE A 56 -0.65 8.03 -8.97
C PHE A 56 -1.07 9.44 -9.37
N ALA A 57 -1.92 10.04 -8.54
CA ALA A 57 -2.15 11.47 -8.52
C ALA A 57 -1.92 11.97 -7.09
N ARG A 58 -1.48 13.22 -6.92
CA ARG A 58 -1.29 13.84 -5.61
C ARG A 58 -1.87 15.22 -5.65
N VAL A 59 -2.83 15.49 -4.77
CA VAL A 59 -3.52 16.76 -4.67
C VAL A 59 -3.44 17.25 -3.23
N GLY A 60 -3.08 18.52 -3.05
CA GLY A 60 -2.98 19.07 -1.70
C GLY A 60 -2.62 20.53 -1.64
N PHE A 61 -2.36 21.01 -0.44
CA PHE A 61 -1.99 22.40 -0.19
C PHE A 61 -0.85 22.49 0.84
N GLY A 62 0.13 23.33 0.54
CA GLY A 62 1.25 23.55 1.43
C GLY A 62 2.09 22.31 1.68
N ARG A 63 1.88 21.67 2.80
CA ARG A 63 2.59 20.44 3.21
C ARG A 63 1.72 19.19 3.19
N VAL A 64 0.39 19.34 3.21
CA VAL A 64 -0.58 18.23 3.34
C VAL A 64 -1.10 17.85 1.97
N TYR A 65 -1.24 16.56 1.71
CA TYR A 65 -1.77 16.07 0.45
C TYR A 65 -2.55 14.75 0.62
N VAL A 66 -3.38 14.48 -0.38
CA VAL A 66 -4.00 13.17 -0.61
C VAL A 66 -3.42 12.60 -1.89
N GLN A 67 -3.10 11.30 -1.89
CA GLN A 67 -2.49 10.61 -3.00
C GLN A 67 -3.28 9.33 -3.32
N PRO A 68 -4.32 9.41 -4.18
CA PRO A 68 -4.90 8.21 -4.78
C PRO A 68 -3.90 7.57 -5.75
N GLU A 69 -3.88 6.25 -5.75
CA GLU A 69 -3.05 5.45 -6.64
C GLU A 69 -3.83 4.27 -7.18
N ALA A 70 -3.37 3.72 -8.31
CA ALA A 70 -3.80 2.43 -8.82
C ALA A 70 -2.60 1.71 -9.42
N TYR A 71 -2.36 0.47 -9.02
CA TYR A 71 -1.25 -0.31 -9.54
C TYR A 71 -1.57 -1.79 -9.62
N PHE A 72 -1.01 -2.44 -10.63
CA PHE A 72 -0.97 -3.88 -10.73
C PHE A 72 0.15 -4.43 -9.86
N SER A 73 -0.17 -5.44 -9.07
CA SER A 73 0.79 -6.14 -8.24
C SER A 73 0.60 -7.65 -8.35
N ALA A 74 1.70 -8.39 -8.40
CA ALA A 74 1.66 -9.83 -8.21
C ALA A 74 1.96 -10.09 -6.73
N LYS A 75 1.06 -10.74 -5.98
CA LYS A 75 1.26 -11.13 -4.58
C LYS A 75 1.22 -12.65 -4.48
N GLY A 76 1.84 -13.21 -3.45
CA GLY A 76 1.82 -14.65 -3.24
C GLY A 76 2.74 -15.07 -2.11
N GLY A 77 2.78 -16.36 -1.85
CA GLY A 77 3.61 -16.97 -0.83
C GLY A 77 3.85 -18.45 -1.15
N ASN A 78 4.94 -19.01 -0.62
CA ASN A 78 5.13 -20.44 -0.55
C ASN A 78 4.78 -20.87 0.88
N LEU A 79 3.93 -21.87 1.01
CA LEU A 79 3.69 -22.58 2.27
C LEU A 79 4.38 -23.94 2.15
N THR A 80 5.33 -24.19 3.02
CA THR A 80 5.99 -25.49 3.15
C THR A 80 5.42 -26.18 4.38
N SER A 81 4.84 -27.37 4.22
CA SER A 81 4.39 -28.19 5.33
C SER A 81 5.56 -29.06 5.80
N ASP A 82 5.88 -29.00 7.09
CA ASP A 82 6.95 -29.80 7.71
C ASP A 82 6.57 -31.29 7.86
N ILE A 83 5.29 -31.65 7.61
CA ILE A 83 4.77 -33.02 7.77
C ILE A 83 4.75 -33.79 6.45
N GLU A 84 4.53 -33.10 5.32
CA GLU A 84 4.67 -33.65 3.98
C GLU A 84 5.47 -32.64 3.17
N GLU A 85 6.60 -32.99 2.60
CA GLU A 85 7.46 -32.10 1.78
C GLU A 85 6.72 -31.44 0.58
N THR A 86 5.50 -30.98 0.80
CA THR A 86 4.63 -30.39 -0.22
C THR A 86 4.75 -28.88 -0.15
N VAL A 87 5.33 -28.29 -1.19
CA VAL A 87 5.40 -26.84 -1.37
C VAL A 87 4.21 -26.37 -2.18
N THR A 88 3.24 -25.74 -1.53
CA THR A 88 2.10 -25.14 -2.23
C THR A 88 2.42 -23.67 -2.55
N ARG A 89 2.45 -23.34 -3.85
CA ARG A 89 2.69 -21.98 -4.34
C ARG A 89 1.35 -21.28 -4.63
N PHE A 90 1.16 -20.13 -4.02
CA PHE A 90 0.04 -19.26 -4.29
C PHE A 90 0.51 -18.02 -5.06
N ASN A 91 -0.04 -17.78 -6.23
CA ASN A 91 0.20 -16.57 -7.02
C ASN A 91 -1.13 -15.85 -7.25
N PHE A 92 -1.21 -14.59 -6.85
CA PHE A 92 -2.35 -13.73 -7.06
C PHE A 92 -1.92 -12.49 -7.83
N ASN A 93 -2.63 -12.16 -8.89
CA ASN A 93 -2.49 -10.87 -9.55
C ASN A 93 -3.59 -9.96 -9.04
N ASN A 94 -3.22 -8.79 -8.56
CA ASN A 94 -4.13 -7.84 -7.92
C ASN A 94 -4.07 -6.48 -8.60
N ILE A 95 -5.19 -5.78 -8.56
CA ILE A 95 -5.24 -4.33 -8.73
C ILE A 95 -5.38 -3.74 -7.32
N ASP A 96 -4.37 -2.99 -6.90
CA ASP A 96 -4.37 -2.30 -5.61
C ASP A 96 -4.69 -0.82 -5.82
N VAL A 97 -5.62 -0.30 -5.02
CA VAL A 97 -6.09 1.08 -5.06
C VAL A 97 -5.93 1.71 -3.67
N PRO A 98 -4.74 2.19 -3.32
CA PRO A 98 -4.54 2.93 -2.07
C PRO A 98 -5.02 4.37 -2.18
N LEU A 99 -5.50 4.90 -1.05
CA LEU A 99 -5.77 6.32 -0.84
C LEU A 99 -4.91 6.81 0.32
N LEU A 100 -3.79 7.46 0.00
CA LEU A 100 -2.82 7.86 1.00
C LEU A 100 -2.99 9.33 1.38
N PHE A 101 -2.93 9.61 2.67
CA PHE A 101 -2.81 10.93 3.25
C PHE A 101 -1.36 11.16 3.64
N GLY A 102 -0.79 12.28 3.22
CA GLY A 102 0.62 12.53 3.45
C GLY A 102 0.94 13.95 3.88
N VAL A 103 2.11 14.06 4.52
CA VAL A 103 2.66 15.35 4.97
C VAL A 103 4.12 15.46 4.53
N LYS A 104 4.50 16.57 3.91
CA LYS A 104 5.89 16.92 3.63
C LYS A 104 6.53 17.46 4.93
N ILE A 105 7.32 16.61 5.61
CA ILE A 105 7.99 16.96 6.88
C ILE A 105 9.11 17.98 6.60
N ILE A 106 9.89 17.71 5.55
CA ILE A 106 10.91 18.63 5.03
C ILE A 106 10.44 19.05 3.64
N LYS A 107 10.30 20.36 3.44
CA LYS A 107 9.96 20.96 2.15
C LYS A 107 11.14 21.84 1.74
N GLY A 108 11.91 21.38 0.76
CA GLY A 108 12.98 22.11 0.10
C GLY A 108 12.64 22.34 -1.37
N ASP A 109 13.41 23.18 -2.05
CA ASP A 109 13.19 23.53 -3.45
C ASP A 109 13.48 22.35 -4.40
N MET A 110 14.48 21.54 -4.09
CA MET A 110 14.91 20.41 -4.92
C MET A 110 14.47 19.06 -4.36
N ALA A 111 14.32 18.94 -3.05
CA ALA A 111 14.00 17.69 -2.38
C ALA A 111 13.01 17.87 -1.25
N ASN A 112 12.10 16.92 -1.10
CA ASN A 112 11.14 16.88 -0.01
C ASN A 112 11.20 15.52 0.69
N LEU A 113 11.11 15.52 2.01
CA LEU A 113 10.86 14.31 2.80
C LEU A 113 9.41 14.29 3.25
N ARG A 114 8.73 13.17 3.06
CA ARG A 114 7.33 13.02 3.38
C ARG A 114 7.05 11.72 4.13
N ILE A 115 6.00 11.76 4.93
CA ILE A 115 5.38 10.59 5.54
C ILE A 115 3.98 10.45 4.99
N MET A 116 3.50 9.23 4.91
CA MET A 116 2.17 8.94 4.39
C MET A 116 1.57 7.72 5.05
N ALA A 117 0.24 7.71 5.14
CA ALA A 117 -0.53 6.55 5.59
C ALA A 117 -1.93 6.61 4.97
N GLY A 118 -2.57 5.45 4.81
CA GLY A 118 -3.94 5.38 4.32
C GLY A 118 -4.42 3.96 4.05
N PRO A 119 -5.71 3.83 3.73
CA PRO A 119 -6.32 2.56 3.35
C PRO A 119 -5.85 2.08 1.98
N VAL A 120 -5.90 0.77 1.78
CA VAL A 120 -5.72 0.12 0.48
C VAL A 120 -6.86 -0.84 0.22
N PHE A 121 -7.41 -0.77 -0.97
CA PHE A 121 -8.40 -1.70 -1.49
C PHE A 121 -7.74 -2.55 -2.57
N SER A 122 -7.76 -3.87 -2.41
CA SER A 122 -7.13 -4.81 -3.33
C SER A 122 -8.19 -5.71 -3.97
N PHE A 123 -8.16 -5.78 -5.29
CA PHE A 123 -9.04 -6.59 -6.11
C PHE A 123 -8.19 -7.69 -6.77
N ILE A 124 -8.54 -8.96 -6.51
CA ILE A 124 -7.84 -10.10 -7.07
C ILE A 124 -8.37 -10.34 -8.48
N THR A 125 -7.48 -10.29 -9.48
CA THR A 125 -7.82 -10.47 -10.90
C THR A 125 -7.53 -11.85 -11.43
N SER A 126 -6.54 -12.56 -10.86
CA SER A 126 -6.19 -13.93 -11.24
C SER A 126 -5.68 -14.70 -10.03
N LYS A 127 -6.05 -15.96 -9.94
CA LYS A 127 -5.64 -16.90 -8.86
C LYS A 127 -5.01 -18.12 -9.53
N ASP A 128 -3.71 -18.29 -9.39
CA ASP A 128 -3.00 -19.50 -9.83
C ASP A 128 -2.54 -20.30 -8.59
N ILE A 129 -3.13 -21.47 -8.40
CA ILE A 129 -2.81 -22.40 -7.32
C ILE A 129 -2.24 -23.66 -7.94
N SER A 130 -1.00 -24.01 -7.60
CA SER A 130 -0.27 -25.12 -8.23
C SER A 130 -0.66 -26.51 -7.72
N ASP A 131 -1.58 -26.64 -6.76
CA ASP A 131 -2.03 -27.94 -6.27
C ASP A 131 -3.54 -28.02 -6.15
N HIS A 132 -4.15 -28.93 -6.95
CA HIS A 132 -5.61 -29.02 -7.13
C HIS A 132 -6.32 -29.91 -6.10
N ASN A 133 -5.61 -30.61 -5.22
CA ASN A 133 -6.23 -31.71 -4.45
C ASN A 133 -6.65 -31.35 -3.03
N VAL A 134 -6.24 -30.21 -2.48
CA VAL A 134 -6.51 -29.90 -1.05
C VAL A 134 -7.24 -28.57 -0.81
N TYR A 135 -7.15 -27.61 -1.75
CA TYR A 135 -7.74 -26.26 -1.55
C TYR A 135 -8.74 -25.90 -2.64
N THR A 136 -9.99 -25.70 -2.25
CA THR A 136 -11.05 -25.21 -3.15
C THR A 136 -10.94 -23.70 -3.26
N THR A 137 -10.81 -23.17 -4.48
CA THR A 137 -10.74 -21.73 -4.80
C THR A 137 -11.93 -20.91 -4.32
N GLN A 138 -12.99 -21.58 -3.88
CA GLN A 138 -14.28 -21.00 -3.50
C GLN A 138 -14.25 -20.23 -2.16
N TYR A 139 -13.22 -20.43 -1.32
CA TYR A 139 -13.11 -19.79 0.00
C TYR A 139 -12.21 -18.54 0.02
N PHE A 140 -11.64 -18.15 -1.11
CA PHE A 140 -10.83 -16.94 -1.21
C PHE A 140 -11.70 -15.74 -1.59
N LYS A 141 -11.68 -14.69 -0.77
CA LYS A 141 -12.39 -13.43 -1.05
C LYS A 141 -11.78 -12.75 -2.28
N ASP A 142 -12.63 -12.23 -3.17
CA ASP A 142 -12.19 -11.54 -4.41
C ASP A 142 -11.63 -10.14 -4.14
N HIS A 143 -11.79 -9.64 -2.93
CA HIS A 143 -11.28 -8.34 -2.51
C HIS A 143 -10.86 -8.37 -1.05
N TYR A 144 -9.84 -7.62 -0.70
CA TYR A 144 -9.46 -7.41 0.68
C TYR A 144 -9.15 -5.94 0.94
N PHE A 145 -9.25 -5.58 2.21
CA PHE A 145 -8.96 -4.25 2.72
C PHE A 145 -7.69 -4.32 3.59
N GLY A 146 -6.87 -3.28 3.47
CA GLY A 146 -5.68 -3.12 4.28
C GLY A 146 -5.36 -1.67 4.53
N TYR A 147 -4.22 -1.42 5.15
CA TYR A 147 -3.66 -0.09 5.31
C TYR A 147 -2.18 -0.09 4.99
N GLN A 148 -1.74 1.02 4.42
CA GLN A 148 -0.34 1.28 4.12
C GLN A 148 0.14 2.49 4.91
N TYR A 149 1.42 2.47 5.28
CA TYR A 149 2.13 3.64 5.80
C TYR A 149 3.59 3.59 5.41
N GLY A 150 4.24 4.74 5.37
CA GLY A 150 5.64 4.80 4.97
C GLY A 150 6.21 6.18 4.88
N ILE A 151 7.42 6.22 4.36
CA ILE A 151 8.20 7.42 4.11
C ILE A 151 8.53 7.53 2.63
N GLY A 152 8.71 8.74 2.14
CA GLY A 152 9.10 8.98 0.76
C GLY A 152 9.98 10.22 0.63
N VAL A 153 10.86 10.17 -0.35
CA VAL A 153 11.70 11.29 -0.74
C VAL A 153 11.35 11.68 -2.17
N ASP A 154 11.01 12.95 -2.38
CA ASP A 154 10.88 13.52 -3.71
C ASP A 154 12.16 14.26 -4.06
N VAL A 155 12.70 14.01 -5.24
CA VAL A 155 13.83 14.77 -5.81
C VAL A 155 13.45 15.18 -7.22
N TRP A 156 13.24 16.46 -7.42
CA TRP A 156 12.76 17.01 -8.69
C TRP A 156 11.50 16.30 -9.20
N LYS A 157 11.55 15.60 -10.32
CA LYS A 157 10.44 14.84 -10.91
C LYS A 157 10.39 13.38 -10.42
N PHE A 158 11.37 12.91 -9.70
CA PHE A 158 11.40 11.54 -9.19
C PHE A 158 10.98 11.47 -7.72
N PHE A 159 10.51 10.33 -7.32
CA PHE A 159 10.35 10.00 -5.90
C PHE A 159 10.69 8.55 -5.61
N LEU A 160 11.14 8.32 -4.39
CA LEU A 160 11.37 6.98 -3.83
C LEU A 160 10.55 6.83 -2.57
N ASP A 161 9.74 5.77 -2.49
CA ASP A 161 8.93 5.43 -1.33
C ASP A 161 9.35 4.09 -0.74
N ALA A 162 9.40 4.02 0.59
CA ALA A 162 9.45 2.80 1.36
C ALA A 162 8.20 2.70 2.22
N ARG A 163 7.39 1.65 2.03
CA ARG A 163 6.08 1.48 2.66
C ARG A 163 5.91 0.09 3.25
N MET A 164 5.12 0.03 4.33
CA MET A 164 4.58 -1.22 4.87
C MET A 164 3.07 -1.27 4.59
N GLU A 165 2.61 -2.43 4.18
CA GLU A 165 1.19 -2.75 4.00
C GLU A 165 0.80 -3.88 4.95
N HIS A 166 -0.32 -3.70 5.62
CA HIS A 166 -0.93 -4.72 6.48
C HIS A 166 -2.35 -4.99 6.00
N GLY A 167 -2.64 -6.24 5.69
CA GLY A 167 -4.01 -6.70 5.42
C GLY A 167 -4.82 -6.70 6.72
N SER A 168 -6.00 -6.08 6.69
CA SER A 168 -6.91 -6.01 7.83
C SER A 168 -7.89 -7.19 7.91
N ASN A 169 -8.21 -7.81 6.78
CA ASN A 169 -9.16 -8.91 6.70
C ASN A 169 -8.43 -10.24 6.51
N ASN A 170 -8.98 -11.30 7.10
CA ASN A 170 -8.55 -12.66 6.82
C ASN A 170 -8.80 -12.96 5.34
N ILE A 171 -7.76 -13.36 4.63
CA ILE A 171 -7.82 -13.74 3.21
C ILE A 171 -8.50 -15.11 3.07
N TYR A 172 -8.43 -15.92 4.13
CA TYR A 172 -9.00 -17.27 4.19
C TYR A 172 -9.91 -17.39 5.41
N GLU A 173 -11.17 -17.83 5.20
CA GLU A 173 -12.21 -17.96 6.22
C GLU A 173 -12.57 -19.44 6.40
N TYR A 174 -11.69 -20.19 7.04
CA TYR A 174 -11.96 -21.55 7.51
C TYR A 174 -11.44 -21.71 8.94
N ASP A 175 -12.34 -22.02 9.87
CA ASP A 175 -12.11 -22.47 11.25
C ASP A 175 -10.97 -21.78 12.03
N ASN A 176 -11.18 -20.48 12.42
CA ASN A 176 -10.25 -19.70 13.30
C ASN A 176 -8.82 -19.44 12.81
N LEU A 177 -8.48 -19.76 11.57
CA LEU A 177 -7.19 -19.42 10.96
C LEU A 177 -7.14 -17.94 10.59
N ARG A 178 -6.41 -17.14 11.36
CA ARG A 178 -6.13 -15.74 11.03
C ARG A 178 -4.83 -15.68 10.25
N SER A 179 -4.90 -15.51 8.94
CA SER A 179 -3.75 -15.19 8.13
C SER A 179 -3.65 -13.69 7.89
N ARG A 180 -2.54 -13.06 8.26
CA ARG A 180 -2.24 -11.67 7.98
C ARG A 180 -1.21 -11.59 6.87
N ASN A 181 -1.48 -10.74 5.90
CA ASN A 181 -0.49 -10.41 4.87
C ASN A 181 0.27 -9.17 5.31
N GLU A 182 1.58 -9.27 5.37
CA GLU A 182 2.48 -8.13 5.58
C GLU A 182 3.36 -7.97 4.34
N THR A 183 3.38 -6.77 3.78
CA THR A 183 4.12 -6.50 2.55
C THR A 183 4.96 -5.25 2.73
N PHE A 184 6.27 -5.38 2.49
CA PHE A 184 7.18 -4.25 2.39
C PHE A 184 7.35 -3.86 0.92
N LEU A 185 7.11 -2.58 0.60
CA LEU A 185 7.16 -2.06 -0.76
C LEU A 185 8.26 -1.01 -0.89
N VAL A 186 9.03 -1.10 -1.97
CA VAL A 186 9.95 -0.04 -2.41
C VAL A 186 9.51 0.38 -3.80
N THR A 187 9.21 1.66 -3.98
CA THR A 187 8.59 2.21 -5.19
C THR A 187 9.37 3.40 -5.68
N LEU A 188 9.77 3.39 -6.95
CA LEU A 188 10.26 4.55 -7.68
C LEU A 188 9.13 5.12 -8.54
N GLY A 189 8.96 6.43 -8.53
CA GLY A 189 7.96 7.09 -9.36
C GLY A 189 8.52 8.29 -10.09
N PHE A 190 7.83 8.63 -11.19
CA PHE A 190 8.13 9.77 -12.04
C PHE A 190 6.89 10.66 -12.18
N LYS A 191 7.05 11.95 -11.85
CA LYS A 191 6.02 12.99 -11.98
C LYS A 191 6.02 13.51 -13.42
N ILE A 192 4.88 13.41 -14.06
CA ILE A 192 4.68 13.97 -15.40
C ILE A 192 4.34 15.46 -15.28
N PHE A 193 3.52 15.80 -14.26
CA PHE A 193 3.15 17.15 -13.88
C PHE A 193 3.72 17.50 -12.51
#